data_02c8d707b6643f4164ecdf10b2557eca
#
_entry.id   02c8d707b6643f4164ecdf10b2557eca
#
_cell.length_a   1.000
_cell.length_b   1.000
_cell.length_c   1.000
_cell.angle_alpha   90.00
_cell.angle_beta   90.00
_cell.angle_gamma   90.00
#
_symmetry.space_group_name_H-M   'P 1'
#
loop_
_entity.id
_entity.type
_entity.pdbx_description
1 polymer ?
#
loop_
_entity_poly.entity_id
_entity_poly.type
_entity_poly.pdbx_seq_one_letter_code
_entity_poly.pdbx_strand_id
1 'polypeptide(L)'
;MRKIIIFDLDNTFYNYENSHSAALNAVFSSQKEFDDYEKFFIKYEETKKKVQKRLLGNPSRHSKLIYFKELFHEKIDLQKIYELESIYWESFINSTEIDKETVNLLSNKKGSSDLYYLFTNQNTNIQLKKINTWGLDFFDLVITSEEVGFEKPDHNFFNYADNFIADYTNKKDSKIYSIGDDYRNDIKFWQEKYSSNSYLIDNNMSESKF
;
A
#
# COMPACT_ATOMS: atom_id res chain seq x y z
N MET A 1 -26.25 5.04 -14.26
CA MET A 1 -25.61 3.79 -13.81
C MET A 1 -24.38 4.18 -13.00
N ARG A 2 -24.33 3.77 -11.74
CA ARG A 2 -23.23 4.06 -10.80
C ARG A 2 -21.99 3.22 -11.13
N LYS A 3 -20.80 3.77 -10.98
CA LYS A 3 -19.57 3.01 -11.00
C LYS A 3 -19.02 2.89 -9.58
N ILE A 4 -18.58 1.69 -9.24
CA ILE A 4 -17.80 1.44 -8.02
C ILE A 4 -16.43 1.01 -8.49
N ILE A 5 -15.42 1.82 -8.21
CA ILE A 5 -14.05 1.54 -8.64
C ILE A 5 -13.23 1.26 -7.39
N ILE A 6 -12.67 0.06 -7.35
CA ILE A 6 -11.85 -0.45 -6.26
C ILE A 6 -10.40 -0.35 -6.69
N PHE A 7 -9.60 0.34 -5.91
CA PHE A 7 -8.18 0.54 -6.16
C PHE A 7 -7.35 -0.16 -5.08
N ASP A 8 -6.19 -0.64 -5.47
CA ASP A 8 -5.04 -0.78 -4.58
C ASP A 8 -4.19 0.50 -4.61
N LEU A 9 -3.21 0.64 -3.71
CA LEU A 9 -2.36 1.82 -3.62
C LEU A 9 -0.91 1.54 -4.03
N ASP A 10 -0.26 0.60 -3.31
CA ASP A 10 1.17 0.35 -3.42
C ASP A 10 1.46 -0.40 -4.74
N ASN A 11 2.39 0.06 -5.56
CA ASN A 11 2.62 -0.39 -6.95
C ASN A 11 1.47 -0.17 -7.93
N THR A 12 0.38 0.45 -7.51
CA THR A 12 -0.73 0.81 -8.38
C THR A 12 -0.66 2.29 -8.78
N PHE A 13 -0.42 3.19 -7.83
CA PHE A 13 -0.29 4.63 -8.08
C PHE A 13 1.16 5.10 -8.21
N TYR A 14 2.13 4.31 -7.80
CA TYR A 14 3.55 4.64 -7.79
C TYR A 14 4.41 3.38 -7.74
N ASN A 15 5.70 3.51 -8.04
CA ASN A 15 6.66 2.42 -7.90
C ASN A 15 7.18 2.34 -6.46
N TYR A 16 6.80 1.27 -5.74
CA TYR A 16 7.19 1.06 -4.35
C TYR A 16 8.71 0.94 -4.16
N GLU A 17 9.40 0.21 -5.04
CA GLU A 17 10.82 -0.10 -4.88
C GLU A 17 11.70 1.15 -4.96
N ASN A 18 11.36 2.12 -5.82
CA ASN A 18 12.09 3.38 -5.91
C ASN A 18 12.04 4.15 -4.59
N SER A 19 10.83 4.29 -4.04
CA SER A 19 10.61 4.99 -2.76
C SER A 19 11.23 4.23 -1.58
N HIS A 20 11.13 2.89 -1.61
CA HIS A 20 11.73 2.01 -0.60
C HIS A 20 13.26 2.13 -0.57
N SER A 21 13.89 2.14 -1.73
CA SER A 21 15.35 2.29 -1.85
C SER A 21 15.82 3.64 -1.32
N ALA A 22 15.11 4.74 -1.68
CA ALA A 22 15.42 6.07 -1.16
C ALA A 22 15.29 6.13 0.37
N ALA A 23 14.23 5.53 0.92
CA ALA A 23 14.00 5.48 2.36
C ALA A 23 15.07 4.67 3.11
N LEU A 24 15.50 3.53 2.58
CA LEU A 24 16.58 2.74 3.19
C LEU A 24 17.92 3.47 3.15
N ASN A 25 18.22 4.19 2.08
CA ASN A 25 19.42 5.05 2.01
C ASN A 25 19.41 6.16 3.07
N ALA A 26 18.26 6.79 3.32
CA ALA A 26 18.10 7.81 4.36
C ALA A 26 18.30 7.21 5.76
N VAL A 27 17.75 6.03 6.03
CA VAL A 27 17.98 5.31 7.29
C VAL A 27 19.44 4.96 7.47
N PHE A 28 20.08 4.39 6.43
CA PHE A 28 21.50 4.04 6.47
C PHE A 28 22.39 5.26 6.80
N SER A 29 22.11 6.40 6.17
CA SER A 29 22.87 7.64 6.41
C SER A 29 22.64 8.22 7.81
N SER A 30 21.59 7.83 8.50
CA SER A 30 21.19 8.36 9.82
C SER A 30 21.58 7.46 11.00
N GLN A 31 22.22 6.31 10.73
CA GLN A 31 22.68 5.36 11.75
C GLN A 31 24.22 5.22 11.70
N LYS A 32 24.82 4.57 12.72
CA LYS A 32 26.28 4.37 12.84
C LYS A 32 26.67 2.91 13.07
N GLU A 33 25.69 2.01 13.10
CA GLU A 33 25.89 0.59 13.44
C GLU A 33 26.40 -0.24 12.24
N PHE A 34 26.17 0.29 11.05
CA PHE A 34 26.66 -0.27 9.80
C PHE A 34 27.48 0.79 9.07
N ASP A 35 28.67 0.45 8.66
CA ASP A 35 29.61 1.26 7.89
C ASP A 35 29.53 1.01 6.37
N ASP A 36 28.76 -0.01 5.97
CA ASP A 36 28.62 -0.47 4.59
C ASP A 36 27.13 -0.69 4.27
N TYR A 37 26.66 -0.06 3.17
CA TYR A 37 25.24 -0.11 2.77
C TYR A 37 24.80 -1.52 2.34
N GLU A 38 25.66 -2.27 1.65
CA GLU A 38 25.31 -3.61 1.19
C GLU A 38 25.10 -4.56 2.38
N LYS A 39 25.97 -4.49 3.40
CA LYS A 39 25.81 -5.24 4.65
C LYS A 39 24.53 -4.85 5.39
N PHE A 40 24.25 -3.55 5.47
CA PHE A 40 23.00 -3.05 6.06
C PHE A 40 21.76 -3.60 5.32
N PHE A 41 21.76 -3.49 3.98
CA PHE A 41 20.65 -3.92 3.15
C PHE A 41 20.41 -5.44 3.26
N ILE A 42 21.46 -6.24 3.17
CA ILE A 42 21.35 -7.70 3.35
C ILE A 42 20.74 -8.02 4.71
N LYS A 43 21.22 -7.37 5.77
CA LYS A 43 20.74 -7.61 7.14
C LYS A 43 19.29 -7.13 7.33
N TYR A 44 18.93 -6.03 6.72
CA TYR A 44 17.55 -5.55 6.69
C TYR A 44 16.61 -6.57 6.01
N GLU A 45 16.95 -7.09 4.84
CA GLU A 45 16.15 -8.07 4.13
C GLU A 45 16.02 -9.40 4.88
N GLU A 46 17.09 -9.88 5.52
CA GLU A 46 17.02 -11.05 6.41
C GLU A 46 16.05 -10.81 7.57
N THR A 47 16.14 -9.64 8.20
CA THR A 47 15.28 -9.26 9.33
C THR A 47 13.84 -9.12 8.90
N LYS A 48 13.57 -8.47 7.79
CA LYS A 48 12.23 -8.35 7.19
C LYS A 48 11.61 -9.73 6.96
N LYS A 49 12.33 -10.64 6.32
CA LYS A 49 11.86 -12.02 6.08
C LYS A 49 11.57 -12.77 7.38
N LYS A 50 12.43 -12.62 8.40
CA LYS A 50 12.23 -13.22 9.73
C LYS A 50 10.96 -12.71 10.40
N VAL A 51 10.75 -11.39 10.41
CA VAL A 51 9.56 -10.76 11.00
C VAL A 51 8.30 -11.14 10.23
N GLN A 52 8.33 -11.08 8.92
CA GLN A 52 7.19 -11.45 8.08
C GLN A 52 6.78 -12.92 8.26
N LYS A 53 7.74 -13.84 8.41
CA LYS A 53 7.46 -15.25 8.72
C LYS A 53 6.85 -15.42 10.12
N ARG A 54 7.38 -14.72 11.13
CA ARG A 54 6.88 -14.79 12.51
C ARG A 54 5.47 -14.22 12.64
N LEU A 55 5.16 -13.16 11.90
CA LEU A 55 3.89 -12.45 11.93
C LEU A 55 2.98 -12.81 10.73
N LEU A 56 3.13 -14.02 10.20
CA LEU A 56 2.30 -14.47 9.07
C LEU A 56 0.80 -14.36 9.42
N GLY A 57 0.04 -13.69 8.55
CA GLY A 57 -1.38 -13.40 8.76
C GLY A 57 -1.69 -12.21 9.68
N ASN A 58 -0.67 -11.60 10.29
CA ASN A 58 -0.84 -10.39 11.09
C ASN A 58 -0.44 -9.15 10.27
N PRO A 59 -1.30 -8.14 10.10
CA PRO A 59 -1.00 -6.94 9.34
C PRO A 59 0.25 -6.17 9.82
N SER A 60 0.61 -6.29 11.10
CA SER A 60 1.85 -5.71 11.65
C SER A 60 3.13 -6.28 11.03
N ARG A 61 3.04 -7.35 10.23
CA ARG A 61 4.20 -7.90 9.49
C ARG A 61 4.83 -6.90 8.52
N HIS A 62 4.15 -5.79 8.20
CA HIS A 62 4.64 -4.71 7.34
C HIS A 62 5.27 -3.55 8.12
N SER A 63 5.24 -3.58 9.47
CA SER A 63 5.73 -2.50 10.32
C SER A 63 7.25 -2.30 10.23
N LYS A 64 7.66 -1.16 9.71
CA LYS A 64 9.08 -0.76 9.65
C LYS A 64 9.68 -0.59 11.05
N LEU A 65 8.87 -0.12 11.99
CA LEU A 65 9.30 -0.01 13.40
C LEU A 65 9.71 -1.38 13.97
N ILE A 66 8.96 -2.44 13.67
CA ILE A 66 9.30 -3.80 14.10
C ILE A 66 10.58 -4.29 13.39
N TYR A 67 10.74 -3.99 12.09
CA TYR A 67 11.95 -4.36 11.36
C TYR A 67 13.19 -3.67 11.96
N PHE A 68 13.13 -2.37 12.21
CA PHE A 68 14.27 -1.64 12.78
C PHE A 68 14.55 -2.05 14.22
N LYS A 69 13.49 -2.28 15.03
CA LYS A 69 13.66 -2.81 16.39
C LYS A 69 14.39 -4.16 16.39
N GLU A 70 14.07 -5.06 15.47
CA GLU A 70 14.73 -6.36 15.35
C GLU A 70 16.14 -6.24 14.73
N LEU A 71 16.32 -5.38 13.73
CA LEU A 71 17.59 -5.16 13.03
C LEU A 71 18.68 -4.60 13.96
N PHE A 72 18.30 -3.60 14.74
CA PHE A 72 19.25 -2.88 15.60
C PHE A 72 19.32 -3.43 17.02
N HIS A 73 18.48 -4.37 17.39
CA HIS A 73 18.38 -5.03 18.70
C HIS A 73 19.61 -4.82 19.62
N GLU A 74 19.42 -4.23 20.80
CA GLU A 74 20.48 -3.93 21.78
C GLU A 74 21.63 -3.00 21.33
N LYS A 75 21.71 -2.64 20.06
CA LYS A 75 22.79 -1.78 19.51
C LYS A 75 22.50 -0.30 19.64
N ILE A 76 21.23 0.08 19.58
CA ILE A 76 20.78 1.47 19.71
C ILE A 76 19.56 1.55 20.64
N ASP A 77 19.34 2.73 21.22
CA ASP A 77 18.19 2.93 22.10
C ASP A 77 16.85 2.97 21.36
N LEU A 78 15.75 2.82 22.11
CA LEU A 78 14.40 2.76 21.55
C LEU A 78 13.98 4.09 20.91
N GLN A 79 14.47 5.22 21.41
CA GLN A 79 14.18 6.53 20.82
C GLN A 79 14.78 6.61 19.42
N LYS A 80 16.02 6.17 19.25
CA LYS A 80 16.70 6.16 17.96
C LYS A 80 16.02 5.24 16.95
N ILE A 81 15.52 4.09 17.40
CA ILE A 81 14.73 3.19 16.53
C ILE A 81 13.48 3.88 16.01
N TYR A 82 12.77 4.62 16.88
CA TYR A 82 11.60 5.40 16.50
C TYR A 82 11.94 6.52 15.51
N GLU A 83 13.05 7.23 15.73
CA GLU A 83 13.56 8.25 14.80
C GLU A 83 13.87 7.66 13.42
N LEU A 84 14.53 6.49 13.36
CA LEU A 84 14.84 5.83 12.08
C LEU A 84 13.57 5.41 11.33
N GLU A 85 12.52 4.99 12.02
CA GLU A 85 11.23 4.69 11.40
C GLU A 85 10.59 5.95 10.82
N SER A 86 10.66 7.07 11.53
CA SER A 86 10.17 8.37 11.06
C SER A 86 10.94 8.84 9.82
N ILE A 87 12.27 8.74 9.84
CA ILE A 87 13.15 9.06 8.69
C ILE A 87 12.79 8.19 7.49
N TYR A 88 12.56 6.89 7.71
CA TYR A 88 12.15 5.98 6.64
C TYR A 88 10.87 6.48 5.95
N TRP A 89 9.80 6.71 6.72
CA TRP A 89 8.52 7.08 6.12
C TRP A 89 8.50 8.49 5.55
N GLU A 90 9.22 9.44 6.14
CA GLU A 90 9.39 10.78 5.58
C GLU A 90 10.13 10.73 4.24
N SER A 91 11.26 10.02 4.18
CA SER A 91 12.00 9.86 2.95
C SER A 91 11.18 9.10 1.90
N PHE A 92 10.51 8.01 2.29
CA PHE A 92 9.64 7.22 1.40
C PHE A 92 8.59 8.12 0.73
N ILE A 93 7.82 8.85 1.54
CA ILE A 93 6.70 9.65 1.05
C ILE A 93 7.20 10.82 0.20
N ASN A 94 8.28 11.47 0.59
CA ASN A 94 8.82 12.63 -0.12
C ASN A 94 9.54 12.26 -1.43
N SER A 95 10.10 11.05 -1.51
CA SER A 95 10.77 10.57 -2.74
C SER A 95 9.81 9.88 -3.71
N THR A 96 8.57 9.67 -3.32
CA THR A 96 7.58 9.01 -4.18
C THR A 96 7.13 9.95 -5.30
N GLU A 97 7.26 9.49 -6.51
CA GLU A 97 6.73 10.18 -7.68
C GLU A 97 5.32 9.67 -7.98
N ILE A 98 4.35 10.55 -7.85
CA ILE A 98 2.94 10.30 -8.21
C ILE A 98 2.65 11.00 -9.53
N ASP A 99 2.04 10.28 -10.45
CA ASP A 99 1.54 10.88 -11.69
C ASP A 99 0.35 11.80 -11.40
N LYS A 100 0.65 13.10 -11.33
CA LYS A 100 -0.34 14.14 -11.06
C LYS A 100 -1.40 14.27 -12.14
N GLU A 101 -1.09 13.89 -13.38
CA GLU A 101 -2.08 13.91 -14.46
C GLU A 101 -3.13 12.84 -14.24
N THR A 102 -2.71 11.63 -13.89
CA THR A 102 -3.63 10.54 -13.53
C THR A 102 -4.47 10.89 -12.31
N VAL A 103 -3.87 11.45 -11.25
CA VAL A 103 -4.60 11.90 -10.05
C VAL A 103 -5.67 12.93 -10.41
N ASN A 104 -5.30 13.96 -11.16
CA ASN A 104 -6.24 14.99 -11.61
C ASN A 104 -7.33 14.42 -12.53
N LEU A 105 -6.98 13.49 -13.40
CA LEU A 105 -7.95 12.83 -14.28
C LEU A 105 -8.98 12.03 -13.45
N LEU A 106 -8.54 11.25 -12.48
CA LEU A 106 -9.42 10.45 -11.62
C LEU A 106 -10.36 11.36 -10.80
N SER A 107 -9.82 12.41 -10.20
CA SER A 107 -10.61 13.39 -9.44
C SER A 107 -11.65 14.09 -10.33
N ASN A 108 -11.27 14.56 -11.50
CA ASN A 108 -12.14 15.29 -12.43
C ASN A 108 -13.17 14.40 -13.13
N LYS A 109 -12.88 13.12 -13.34
CA LYS A 109 -13.78 12.18 -14.03
C LYS A 109 -14.72 11.45 -13.09
N LYS A 110 -14.56 11.57 -11.79
CA LYS A 110 -15.46 11.00 -10.81
C LYS A 110 -16.84 11.63 -10.94
N GLY A 111 -17.82 10.81 -11.33
CA GLY A 111 -19.22 11.25 -11.39
C GLY A 111 -19.81 11.42 -9.98
N SER A 112 -20.80 12.30 -9.81
CA SER A 112 -21.43 12.58 -8.50
C SER A 112 -22.06 11.35 -7.83
N SER A 113 -22.34 10.30 -8.58
CA SER A 113 -22.86 9.04 -8.07
C SER A 113 -21.83 7.91 -8.00
N ASP A 114 -20.63 8.13 -8.53
CA ASP A 114 -19.57 7.12 -8.55
C ASP A 114 -18.88 7.02 -7.19
N LEU A 115 -18.43 5.82 -6.84
CA LEU A 115 -17.74 5.54 -5.58
C LEU A 115 -16.32 5.01 -5.89
N TYR A 116 -15.34 5.63 -5.28
CA TYR A 116 -13.94 5.23 -5.38
C TYR A 116 -13.48 4.70 -4.03
N TYR A 117 -13.15 3.42 -3.98
CA TYR A 117 -12.73 2.72 -2.77
C TYR A 117 -11.27 2.30 -2.87
N LEU A 118 -10.52 2.47 -1.81
CA LEU A 118 -9.14 2.04 -1.70
C LEU A 118 -9.04 0.89 -0.70
N PHE A 119 -8.58 -0.28 -1.16
CA PHE A 119 -8.38 -1.48 -0.34
C PHE A 119 -6.93 -1.92 -0.39
N THR A 120 -6.22 -1.82 0.73
CA THR A 120 -4.76 -1.89 0.75
C THR A 120 -4.18 -2.68 1.92
N ASN A 121 -3.04 -3.37 1.68
CA ASN A 121 -2.33 -4.17 2.67
C ASN A 121 -1.26 -3.35 3.38
N GLN A 122 -1.62 -2.58 4.42
CA GLN A 122 -0.67 -1.78 5.20
C GLN A 122 -1.30 -1.27 6.51
N ASN A 123 -0.48 -0.63 7.34
CA ASN A 123 -0.94 0.09 8.53
C ASN A 123 -1.74 1.34 8.15
N THR A 124 -2.84 1.56 8.83
CA THR A 124 -3.81 2.64 8.56
C THR A 124 -3.16 4.02 8.61
N ASN A 125 -2.38 4.28 9.66
CA ASN A 125 -1.68 5.56 9.81
C ASN A 125 -0.78 5.88 8.61
N ILE A 126 -0.06 4.89 8.09
CA ILE A 126 0.86 5.08 6.97
C ILE A 126 0.09 5.32 5.67
N GLN A 127 -0.97 4.58 5.40
CA GLN A 127 -1.77 4.78 4.19
C GLN A 127 -2.50 6.13 4.19
N LEU A 128 -3.07 6.54 5.32
CA LEU A 128 -3.69 7.86 5.43
C LEU A 128 -2.66 9.00 5.28
N LYS A 129 -1.43 8.83 5.81
CA LYS A 129 -0.35 9.80 5.60
C LYS A 129 0.02 9.92 4.12
N LYS A 130 0.15 8.79 3.39
CA LYS A 130 0.38 8.78 1.93
C LYS A 130 -0.74 9.50 1.18
N ILE A 131 -1.99 9.08 1.41
CA ILE A 131 -3.18 9.64 0.75
C ILE A 131 -3.22 11.16 0.92
N ASN A 132 -3.06 11.64 2.16
CA ASN A 132 -3.10 13.06 2.47
C ASN A 132 -1.94 13.83 1.82
N THR A 133 -0.71 13.30 1.88
CA THR A 133 0.47 13.98 1.32
C THR A 133 0.43 14.05 -0.21
N TRP A 134 -0.12 13.03 -0.86
CA TRP A 134 -0.17 12.94 -2.32
C TRP A 134 -1.43 13.52 -2.95
N GLY A 135 -2.36 14.05 -2.13
CA GLY A 135 -3.60 14.66 -2.60
C GLY A 135 -4.59 13.67 -3.22
N LEU A 136 -4.64 12.45 -2.69
CA LEU A 136 -5.56 11.40 -3.15
C LEU A 136 -6.90 11.47 -2.40
N ASP A 137 -7.46 12.67 -2.29
CA ASP A 137 -8.66 12.99 -1.49
C ASP A 137 -10.00 12.59 -2.16
N PHE A 138 -9.93 12.00 -3.34
CA PHE A 138 -11.11 11.57 -4.09
C PHE A 138 -11.66 10.20 -3.65
N PHE A 139 -11.02 9.48 -2.75
CA PHE A 139 -11.55 8.22 -2.23
C PHE A 139 -12.72 8.44 -1.25
N ASP A 140 -13.83 7.71 -1.46
CA ASP A 140 -14.99 7.75 -0.57
C ASP A 140 -14.82 6.81 0.63
N LEU A 141 -13.97 5.79 0.49
CA LEU A 141 -13.68 4.81 1.53
C LEU A 141 -12.25 4.29 1.37
N VAL A 142 -11.56 4.16 2.49
CA VAL A 142 -10.26 3.50 2.59
C VAL A 142 -10.40 2.36 3.58
N ILE A 143 -10.00 1.15 3.18
CA ILE A 143 -9.94 -0.03 4.04
C ILE A 143 -8.51 -0.57 4.02
N THR A 144 -7.92 -0.69 5.20
CA THR A 144 -6.57 -1.22 5.38
C THR A 144 -6.60 -2.60 6.02
N SER A 145 -5.57 -3.40 5.75
CA SER A 145 -5.43 -4.70 6.40
C SER A 145 -5.32 -4.61 7.92
N GLU A 146 -4.76 -3.50 8.44
CA GLU A 146 -4.65 -3.31 9.89
C GLU A 146 -6.01 -3.20 10.57
N GLU A 147 -6.95 -2.41 10.02
CA GLU A 147 -8.28 -2.25 10.62
C GLU A 147 -9.14 -3.51 10.49
N VAL A 148 -8.93 -4.29 9.44
CA VAL A 148 -9.66 -5.57 9.24
C VAL A 148 -9.06 -6.70 10.08
N GLY A 149 -7.76 -6.64 10.37
CA GLY A 149 -7.02 -7.70 11.05
C GLY A 149 -6.57 -8.84 10.11
N PHE A 150 -6.88 -8.75 8.83
CA PHE A 150 -6.51 -9.70 7.78
C PHE A 150 -6.00 -8.96 6.55
N GLU A 151 -5.14 -9.60 5.76
CA GLU A 151 -4.58 -9.04 4.52
C GLU A 151 -5.23 -9.65 3.29
N LYS A 152 -5.29 -8.89 2.20
CA LYS A 152 -5.53 -9.48 0.88
C LYS A 152 -4.42 -10.53 0.61
N PRO A 153 -4.72 -11.72 0.09
CA PRO A 153 -6.00 -12.17 -0.46
C PRO A 153 -6.87 -13.00 0.53
N ASP A 154 -6.77 -12.78 1.83
CA ASP A 154 -7.59 -13.51 2.79
C ASP A 154 -9.08 -13.22 2.60
N HIS A 155 -9.93 -14.25 2.67
CA HIS A 155 -11.37 -14.11 2.52
C HIS A 155 -12.01 -13.21 3.58
N ASN A 156 -11.45 -13.14 4.80
CA ASN A 156 -11.98 -12.28 5.85
C ASN A 156 -11.80 -10.80 5.49
N PHE A 157 -10.67 -10.42 4.83
CA PHE A 157 -10.50 -9.07 4.30
C PHE A 157 -11.61 -8.74 3.28
N PHE A 158 -11.79 -9.61 2.31
CA PHE A 158 -12.78 -9.37 1.26
C PHE A 158 -14.22 -9.41 1.76
N ASN A 159 -14.54 -10.29 2.70
CA ASN A 159 -15.88 -10.33 3.31
C ASN A 159 -16.19 -9.03 4.07
N TYR A 160 -15.19 -8.47 4.77
CA TYR A 160 -15.36 -7.17 5.43
C TYR A 160 -15.57 -6.05 4.39
N ALA A 161 -14.71 -5.96 3.40
CA ALA A 161 -14.79 -4.94 2.34
C ALA A 161 -16.09 -5.04 1.52
N ASP A 162 -16.58 -6.24 1.31
CA ASP A 162 -17.81 -6.52 0.59
C ASP A 162 -19.06 -5.94 1.23
N ASN A 163 -19.10 -5.80 2.55
CA ASN A 163 -20.23 -5.17 3.24
C ASN A 163 -20.51 -3.74 2.75
N PHE A 164 -19.48 -3.04 2.28
CA PHE A 164 -19.60 -1.68 1.75
C PHE A 164 -20.00 -1.63 0.27
N ILE A 165 -19.96 -2.76 -0.41
CA ILE A 165 -20.27 -2.88 -1.85
C ILE A 165 -21.64 -3.52 -2.07
N ALA A 166 -22.00 -4.53 -1.27
CA ALA A 166 -23.18 -5.36 -1.45
C ALA A 166 -24.48 -4.56 -1.53
N ASP A 167 -24.62 -3.51 -0.73
CA ASP A 167 -25.82 -2.66 -0.73
C ASP A 167 -26.07 -1.93 -2.06
N TYR A 168 -24.99 -1.66 -2.80
CA TYR A 168 -25.08 -0.98 -4.10
C TYR A 168 -25.29 -1.95 -5.25
N THR A 169 -24.77 -3.17 -5.14
CA THR A 169 -24.88 -4.19 -6.20
C THR A 169 -26.25 -4.82 -6.29
N ASN A 170 -26.94 -4.94 -5.16
CA ASN A 170 -28.31 -5.46 -5.10
C ASN A 170 -29.33 -4.59 -5.86
N LYS A 171 -28.99 -3.36 -6.22
CA LYS A 171 -29.87 -2.40 -6.94
C LYS A 171 -29.76 -2.46 -8.47
N LYS A 172 -29.13 -3.46 -9.06
CA LYS A 172 -28.99 -3.74 -10.52
C LYS A 172 -28.39 -2.63 -11.42
N ASP A 173 -28.05 -1.46 -10.89
CA ASP A 173 -27.61 -0.30 -11.66
C ASP A 173 -26.14 0.09 -11.43
N SER A 174 -25.33 -0.83 -10.88
CA SER A 174 -23.92 -0.55 -10.60
C SER A 174 -22.99 -1.41 -11.44
N LYS A 175 -21.90 -0.81 -11.92
CA LYS A 175 -20.76 -1.53 -12.51
C LYS A 175 -19.58 -1.48 -11.56
N ILE A 176 -18.94 -2.63 -11.33
CA ILE A 176 -17.75 -2.73 -10.51
C ILE A 176 -16.53 -2.79 -11.40
N TYR A 177 -15.51 -2.05 -11.00
CA TYR A 177 -14.17 -2.05 -11.59
C TYR A 177 -13.16 -2.35 -10.49
N SER A 178 -12.12 -3.11 -10.80
CA SER A 178 -10.99 -3.35 -9.89
C SER A 178 -9.67 -3.02 -10.58
N ILE A 179 -8.79 -2.31 -9.89
CA ILE A 179 -7.53 -1.80 -10.41
C ILE A 179 -6.45 -2.06 -9.36
N GLY A 180 -5.39 -2.76 -9.74
CA GLY A 180 -4.27 -3.08 -8.86
C GLY A 180 -3.13 -3.74 -9.60
N ASP A 181 -2.02 -4.01 -8.93
CA ASP A 181 -0.82 -4.63 -9.50
C ASP A 181 -0.74 -6.15 -9.27
N ASP A 182 -1.50 -6.68 -8.33
CA ASP A 182 -1.52 -8.11 -8.01
C ASP A 182 -2.89 -8.74 -8.31
N TYR A 183 -2.91 -9.67 -9.27
CA TYR A 183 -4.15 -10.35 -9.66
C TYR A 183 -4.86 -11.05 -8.50
N ARG A 184 -4.12 -11.71 -7.60
CA ARG A 184 -4.72 -12.45 -6.48
C ARG A 184 -5.26 -11.53 -5.39
N ASN A 185 -4.52 -10.45 -5.12
CA ASN A 185 -4.85 -9.51 -4.05
C ASN A 185 -5.93 -8.51 -4.46
N ASP A 186 -5.97 -8.09 -5.74
CA ASP A 186 -6.73 -6.90 -6.12
C ASP A 186 -7.87 -7.19 -7.08
N ILE A 187 -7.75 -8.28 -7.86
CA ILE A 187 -8.62 -8.51 -9.01
C ILE A 187 -9.53 -9.73 -8.81
N LYS A 188 -8.92 -10.88 -8.49
CA LYS A 188 -9.57 -12.20 -8.55
C LYS A 188 -10.91 -12.24 -7.83
N PHE A 189 -10.97 -11.80 -6.58
CA PHE A 189 -12.19 -11.87 -5.77
C PHE A 189 -13.35 -11.09 -6.41
N TRP A 190 -13.08 -9.88 -6.90
CA TRP A 190 -14.11 -9.02 -7.49
C TRP A 190 -14.59 -9.51 -8.85
N GLN A 191 -13.70 -10.13 -9.64
CA GLN A 191 -14.08 -10.79 -10.90
C GLN A 191 -14.98 -12.00 -10.63
N GLU A 192 -14.59 -12.86 -9.70
CA GLU A 192 -15.35 -14.08 -9.39
C GLU A 192 -16.71 -13.77 -8.79
N LYS A 193 -16.81 -12.74 -7.93
CA LYS A 193 -18.03 -12.40 -7.23
C LYS A 193 -19.00 -11.51 -8.04
N TYR A 194 -18.47 -10.52 -8.75
CA TYR A 194 -19.27 -9.47 -9.37
C TYR A 194 -19.07 -9.33 -10.87
N SER A 195 -18.25 -10.19 -11.49
CA SER A 195 -17.87 -10.05 -12.90
C SER A 195 -17.29 -8.66 -13.18
N SER A 196 -16.43 -8.16 -12.28
CA SER A 196 -15.86 -6.81 -12.38
C SER A 196 -15.07 -6.64 -13.67
N ASN A 197 -15.10 -5.44 -14.24
CA ASN A 197 -14.13 -5.02 -15.24
C ASN A 197 -12.82 -4.70 -14.53
N SER A 198 -11.74 -5.39 -14.89
CA SER A 198 -10.52 -5.34 -14.10
C SER A 198 -9.32 -4.90 -14.92
N TYR A 199 -8.44 -4.12 -14.30
CA TYR A 199 -7.22 -3.60 -14.89
C TYR A 199 -6.04 -3.95 -14.01
N LEU A 200 -5.15 -4.80 -14.53
CA LEU A 200 -3.89 -5.12 -13.89
C LEU A 200 -2.85 -4.10 -14.34
N ILE A 201 -2.25 -3.40 -13.37
CA ILE A 201 -1.20 -2.40 -13.62
C ILE A 201 0.15 -3.12 -13.64
N ASP A 202 0.94 -2.91 -14.68
CA ASP A 202 2.32 -3.37 -14.74
C ASP A 202 3.27 -2.17 -14.61
N ASN A 203 3.74 -1.92 -13.40
CA ASN A 203 4.71 -0.86 -13.12
C ASN A 203 6.15 -1.22 -13.51
N ASN A 204 6.41 -2.42 -14.06
CA ASN A 204 7.71 -2.80 -14.57
C ASN A 204 7.95 -2.35 -16.04
N MET A 205 6.96 -1.76 -16.67
CA MET A 205 7.17 -1.10 -17.96
C MET A 205 7.87 0.25 -17.75
N SER A 206 9.20 0.22 -17.60
CA SER A 206 10.04 1.39 -17.83
C SER A 206 9.71 2.04 -19.19
N GLU A 207 9.40 3.31 -19.17
CA GLU A 207 9.48 4.29 -20.24
C GLU A 207 9.84 3.76 -21.66
N SER A 208 8.93 3.08 -22.32
CA SER A 208 9.02 2.97 -23.78
C SER A 208 7.67 2.52 -24.32
N LYS A 209 6.98 3.47 -24.91
CA LYS A 209 5.81 3.38 -25.79
C LYS A 209 4.53 4.00 -25.23
N PHE A 210 4.50 5.30 -25.35
CA PHE A 210 3.33 6.00 -25.85
C PHE A 210 3.76 6.89 -27.02
#